data_aab0129cda2022880e510719594d0ad0
#
_entry.id   aab0129cda2022880e510719594d0ad0
#
_cell.length_a   1.000
_cell.length_b   1.000
_cell.length_c   1.000
_cell.angle_alpha   90.00
_cell.angle_beta   90.00
_cell.angle_gamma   90.00
#
_symmetry.space_group_name_H-M   'P 1'
#
loop_
_entity.id
_entity.type
_entity.pdbx_description
1 polymer ?
#
loop_
_entity_poly.entity_id
_entity_poly.type
_entity_poly.pdbx_seq_one_letter_code
_entity_poly.pdbx_strand_id
1 'polypeptide(L)'
;MLRLALMLPLLLTAPETFRPDNDFFKVNDGKPLLDAHNCYPDDGKWKDRLGRALATGLPVGIEQDIAPYVDPGTGTVIAKVTHRNRANASEPSLRDYFFEHVRPLVEQALRDKHKENWPLIVLHFDFKDNSAPTLEAVWKLLGEYEDWISTATKTDHDEDLSRIDWGPLLVMTEENDLQEEIFYRRLAKGDKLRLFGSAHLTKAIFRGMNDKQRTYALAHAAPDLLLTQRASNYRRWWNNSWLEVEEGGQQAARNWTDADDERLKALADHAHRMGYWIRFYTLDGFGARQNQGWSASYNFGSQEAAHTRWNAAIAAGVDLIATDQYEELRVFMKENRTAARK
;
A
#
# COMPACT_ATOMS: atom_id res chain seq x y z
N MET A 1 3.06 50.60 45.20
CA MET A 1 3.47 50.29 43.81
C MET A 1 3.36 48.80 43.57
N LEU A 2 2.30 48.37 42.94
CA LEU A 2 2.01 46.96 42.69
C LEU A 2 2.53 46.62 41.31
N ARG A 3 3.54 45.73 41.20
CA ARG A 3 4.05 45.26 39.92
C ARG A 3 3.17 44.10 39.43
N LEU A 4 2.40 44.35 38.38
CA LEU A 4 1.63 43.37 37.65
C LEU A 4 2.63 42.57 36.78
N ALA A 5 2.85 41.31 37.08
CA ALA A 5 3.61 40.38 36.22
C ALA A 5 2.67 39.88 35.12
N LEU A 6 2.89 40.29 33.90
CA LEU A 6 2.24 39.70 32.72
C LEU A 6 2.79 38.30 32.49
N MET A 7 2.02 37.27 32.79
CA MET A 7 2.29 35.92 32.30
C MET A 7 1.88 35.85 30.83
N LEU A 8 2.86 35.79 29.93
CA LEU A 8 2.66 35.42 28.53
C LEU A 8 2.31 33.92 28.49
N PRO A 9 1.22 33.50 27.84
CA PRO A 9 0.97 32.09 27.61
C PRO A 9 2.03 31.54 26.67
N LEU A 10 2.78 30.53 27.12
CA LEU A 10 3.63 29.69 26.27
C LEU A 10 2.69 28.97 25.30
N LEU A 11 2.59 29.44 24.06
CA LEU A 11 2.03 28.67 22.97
C LEU A 11 2.93 27.44 22.79
N LEU A 12 2.52 26.32 23.36
CA LEU A 12 3.01 25.01 22.97
C LEU A 12 2.62 24.81 21.51
N THR A 13 3.54 25.16 20.59
CA THR A 13 3.44 24.70 19.22
C THR A 13 3.43 23.18 19.27
N ALA A 14 2.35 22.58 18.76
CA ALA A 14 2.32 21.13 18.54
C ALA A 14 3.60 20.77 17.77
N PRO A 15 4.30 19.68 18.15
CA PRO A 15 5.49 19.28 17.44
C PRO A 15 5.11 19.11 15.96
N GLU A 16 5.85 19.80 15.07
CA GLU A 16 5.75 19.57 13.64
C GLU A 16 5.82 18.06 13.43
N THR A 17 4.76 17.50 12.87
CA THR A 17 4.72 16.10 12.52
C THR A 17 5.85 15.86 11.54
N PHE A 18 6.90 15.17 11.97
CA PHE A 18 7.99 14.75 11.10
C PHE A 18 7.36 13.86 10.02
N ARG A 19 7.08 14.47 8.88
CA ARG A 19 6.83 13.71 7.66
C ARG A 19 8.19 13.52 7.04
N PRO A 20 8.65 12.28 6.82
CA PRO A 20 9.84 12.08 6.01
C PRO A 20 9.62 12.83 4.70
N ASP A 21 10.68 13.28 4.07
CA ASP A 21 10.67 13.94 2.75
C ASP A 21 10.21 12.96 1.66
N ASN A 22 9.14 12.28 1.93
CA ASN A 22 8.41 11.40 1.05
C ASN A 22 7.50 12.27 0.23
N ASP A 23 7.96 12.65 -0.96
CA ASP A 23 7.20 13.42 -1.93
C ASP A 23 5.89 12.73 -2.39
N PHE A 24 5.58 11.52 -1.87
CA PHE A 24 4.35 10.78 -2.15
C PHE A 24 3.10 11.62 -1.92
N PHE A 25 3.07 12.42 -0.86
CA PHE A 25 1.97 13.36 -0.61
C PHE A 25 1.87 14.48 -1.65
N LYS A 26 2.99 14.91 -2.23
CA LYS A 26 3.00 15.91 -3.30
C LYS A 26 2.41 15.36 -4.58
N VAL A 27 2.61 14.07 -4.85
CA VAL A 27 2.12 13.40 -6.07
C VAL A 27 0.59 13.36 -6.14
N ASN A 28 -0.09 13.32 -4.99
CA ASN A 28 -1.57 13.31 -4.94
C ASN A 28 -2.16 14.45 -4.10
N ASP A 29 -1.46 15.56 -3.94
CA ASP A 29 -1.91 16.71 -3.16
C ASP A 29 -2.33 16.37 -1.72
N GLY A 30 -1.65 15.43 -1.09
CA GLY A 30 -1.96 14.98 0.26
C GLY A 30 -3.26 14.16 0.40
N LYS A 31 -3.78 13.61 -0.70
CA LYS A 31 -5.02 12.83 -0.74
C LYS A 31 -4.68 11.35 -0.87
N PRO A 32 -5.56 10.46 -0.36
CA PRO A 32 -5.36 9.03 -0.56
C PRO A 32 -5.39 8.63 -2.03
N LEU A 33 -4.65 7.58 -2.33
CA LEU A 33 -4.68 6.86 -3.59
C LEU A 33 -5.73 5.75 -3.53
N LEU A 34 -6.51 5.61 -4.60
CA LEU A 34 -7.18 4.35 -4.87
C LEU A 34 -6.09 3.30 -5.12
N ASP A 35 -6.14 2.18 -4.39
CA ASP A 35 -5.33 1.01 -4.64
C ASP A 35 -6.24 -0.14 -5.12
N ALA A 36 -6.03 -0.56 -6.37
CA ALA A 36 -6.81 -1.63 -6.98
C ALA A 36 -6.35 -2.97 -6.41
N HIS A 37 -7.05 -3.44 -5.37
CA HIS A 37 -6.80 -4.72 -4.72
C HIS A 37 -7.18 -5.87 -5.65
N ASN A 38 -6.48 -7.02 -5.54
CA ASN A 38 -6.71 -8.20 -6.40
C ASN A 38 -6.74 -7.89 -7.90
N CYS A 39 -5.86 -7.01 -8.38
CA CYS A 39 -5.87 -6.53 -9.76
C CYS A 39 -5.20 -7.51 -10.73
N TYR A 40 -5.64 -8.76 -10.73
CA TYR A 40 -5.11 -9.86 -11.56
C TYR A 40 -6.24 -10.79 -12.04
N PRO A 41 -6.01 -11.58 -13.11
CA PRO A 41 -6.98 -12.58 -13.55
C PRO A 41 -6.97 -13.78 -12.61
N ASP A 42 -8.17 -14.33 -12.32
CA ASP A 42 -8.35 -15.58 -11.59
C ASP A 42 -8.93 -16.64 -12.51
N ASP A 43 -8.14 -17.63 -12.89
CA ASP A 43 -8.56 -18.72 -13.82
C ASP A 43 -9.31 -18.21 -15.07
N GLY A 44 -8.88 -17.04 -15.59
CA GLY A 44 -9.49 -16.38 -16.72
C GLY A 44 -10.72 -15.51 -16.44
N LYS A 45 -11.15 -15.45 -15.18
CA LYS A 45 -12.07 -14.42 -14.71
C LYS A 45 -11.32 -13.10 -14.51
N TRP A 46 -12.05 -11.99 -14.57
CA TRP A 46 -11.53 -10.66 -14.25
C TRP A 46 -10.26 -10.24 -15.01
N LYS A 47 -10.13 -10.72 -16.24
CA LYS A 47 -9.01 -10.34 -17.14
C LYS A 47 -8.92 -8.85 -17.40
N ASP A 48 -10.02 -8.12 -17.22
CA ASP A 48 -10.16 -6.69 -17.44
C ASP A 48 -9.74 -5.83 -16.24
N ARG A 49 -9.43 -6.42 -15.08
CA ARG A 49 -9.17 -5.66 -13.84
C ARG A 49 -8.08 -4.61 -13.98
N LEU A 50 -6.95 -4.96 -14.59
CA LEU A 50 -5.86 -4.00 -14.82
C LEU A 50 -6.32 -2.83 -15.70
N GLY A 51 -7.01 -3.12 -16.80
CA GLY A 51 -7.57 -2.07 -17.68
C GLY A 51 -8.59 -1.19 -16.96
N ARG A 52 -9.46 -1.78 -16.13
CA ARG A 52 -10.44 -1.04 -15.30
C ARG A 52 -9.74 -0.14 -14.28
N ALA A 53 -8.74 -0.67 -13.55
CA ALA A 53 -7.97 0.12 -12.59
C ALA A 53 -7.35 1.36 -13.25
N LEU A 54 -6.66 1.17 -14.38
CA LEU A 54 -6.06 2.27 -15.15
C LEU A 54 -7.10 3.26 -15.70
N ALA A 55 -8.28 2.77 -16.12
CA ALA A 55 -9.37 3.61 -16.63
C ALA A 55 -9.98 4.52 -15.54
N THR A 56 -9.81 4.22 -14.26
CA THR A 56 -10.23 5.13 -13.17
C THR A 56 -9.46 6.44 -13.17
N GLY A 57 -8.30 6.48 -13.81
CA GLY A 57 -7.40 7.62 -13.90
C GLY A 57 -6.24 7.54 -12.89
N LEU A 58 -5.17 8.26 -13.23
CA LEU A 58 -3.93 8.31 -12.47
C LEU A 58 -3.93 9.50 -11.47
N PRO A 59 -3.22 9.41 -10.34
CA PRO A 59 -2.43 8.27 -9.88
C PRO A 59 -3.30 7.12 -9.36
N VAL A 60 -2.79 5.88 -9.41
CA VAL A 60 -3.49 4.66 -8.96
C VAL A 60 -2.51 3.62 -8.43
N GLY A 61 -2.90 2.90 -7.37
CA GLY A 61 -2.24 1.69 -6.90
C GLY A 61 -2.80 0.46 -7.62
N ILE A 62 -1.96 -0.54 -7.84
CA ILE A 62 -2.29 -1.79 -8.52
C ILE A 62 -1.59 -2.94 -7.80
N GLU A 63 -2.36 -3.80 -7.17
CA GLU A 63 -1.84 -5.00 -6.51
C GLU A 63 -1.75 -6.16 -7.50
N GLN A 64 -0.61 -6.85 -7.46
CA GLN A 64 -0.34 -8.05 -8.26
C GLN A 64 0.09 -9.19 -7.37
N ASP A 65 -0.67 -10.27 -7.37
CA ASP A 65 -0.29 -11.53 -6.74
C ASP A 65 0.73 -12.26 -7.61
N ILE A 66 1.85 -12.64 -7.03
CA ILE A 66 2.99 -13.20 -7.77
C ILE A 66 3.31 -14.61 -7.31
N ALA A 67 3.34 -15.53 -8.26
CA ALA A 67 3.79 -16.90 -8.03
C ALA A 67 4.78 -17.37 -9.12
N PRO A 68 5.64 -18.36 -8.80
CA PRO A 68 6.58 -18.90 -9.75
C PRO A 68 5.95 -19.86 -10.75
N TYR A 69 6.38 -19.81 -11.97
CA TYR A 69 6.27 -20.86 -12.97
C TYR A 69 7.68 -21.30 -13.37
N VAL A 70 7.96 -22.58 -13.28
CA VAL A 70 9.22 -23.15 -13.77
C VAL A 70 8.98 -23.62 -15.19
N ASP A 71 9.63 -22.98 -16.16
CA ASP A 71 9.56 -23.40 -17.55
C ASP A 71 10.17 -24.81 -17.70
N PRO A 72 9.42 -25.80 -18.18
CA PRO A 72 9.90 -27.18 -18.23
C PRO A 72 11.01 -27.42 -19.29
N GLY A 73 11.14 -26.52 -20.26
CA GLY A 73 12.15 -26.65 -21.32
C GLY A 73 13.51 -26.05 -20.92
N THR A 74 13.48 -24.98 -20.12
CA THR A 74 14.69 -24.22 -19.75
C THR A 74 15.05 -24.30 -18.28
N GLY A 75 14.13 -24.74 -17.41
CA GLY A 75 14.27 -24.68 -15.96
C GLY A 75 14.22 -23.25 -15.38
N THR A 76 13.93 -22.25 -16.21
CA THR A 76 13.90 -20.85 -15.79
C THR A 76 12.65 -20.57 -14.96
N VAL A 77 12.84 -19.86 -13.83
CA VAL A 77 11.71 -19.36 -13.03
C VAL A 77 11.18 -18.06 -13.64
N ILE A 78 9.88 -18.04 -13.92
CA ILE A 78 9.16 -16.89 -14.47
C ILE A 78 8.16 -16.45 -13.42
N ALA A 79 8.20 -15.16 -13.05
CA ALA A 79 7.18 -14.55 -12.22
C ALA A 79 5.88 -14.41 -13.01
N LYS A 80 4.81 -15.04 -12.54
CA LYS A 80 3.47 -14.99 -13.15
C LYS A 80 2.47 -14.39 -12.19
N VAL A 81 1.39 -13.84 -12.74
CA VAL A 81 0.34 -13.18 -12.00
C VAL A 81 -0.80 -14.14 -11.72
N THR A 82 -0.97 -14.52 -10.44
CA THR A 82 -1.98 -15.48 -9.97
C THR A 82 -2.06 -15.50 -8.45
N HIS A 83 -3.24 -15.83 -7.89
CA HIS A 83 -3.42 -16.05 -6.45
C HIS A 83 -2.93 -17.45 -5.96
N ARG A 84 -2.48 -18.30 -6.86
CA ARG A 84 -1.99 -19.65 -6.51
C ARG A 84 -0.57 -19.58 -5.98
N ASN A 85 -0.19 -20.50 -5.10
CA ASN A 85 1.21 -20.61 -4.64
C ASN A 85 2.18 -21.03 -5.76
N ARG A 86 1.66 -21.61 -6.85
CA ARG A 86 2.40 -21.96 -8.06
C ARG A 86 1.55 -21.67 -9.28
N ALA A 87 2.13 -21.00 -10.24
CA ALA A 87 1.45 -20.63 -11.47
C ALA A 87 1.42 -21.78 -12.48
N ASN A 88 0.38 -21.78 -13.30
CA ASN A 88 0.24 -22.64 -14.47
C ASN A 88 0.86 -22.03 -15.72
N ALA A 89 1.07 -22.84 -16.76
CA ALA A 89 1.61 -22.35 -18.03
C ALA A 89 0.70 -21.29 -18.69
N SER A 90 -0.62 -21.40 -18.53
CA SER A 90 -1.62 -20.52 -19.13
C SER A 90 -1.77 -19.16 -18.45
N GLU A 91 -1.29 -19.00 -17.22
CA GLU A 91 -1.35 -17.73 -16.51
C GLU A 91 -0.34 -16.74 -17.09
N PRO A 92 -0.66 -15.44 -17.16
CA PRO A 92 0.22 -14.47 -17.78
C PRO A 92 1.49 -14.23 -16.94
N SER A 93 2.59 -13.91 -17.60
CA SER A 93 3.77 -13.42 -16.91
C SER A 93 3.52 -12.01 -16.35
N LEU A 94 4.22 -11.65 -15.27
CA LEU A 94 4.18 -10.29 -14.74
C LEU A 94 4.63 -9.27 -15.82
N ARG A 95 5.60 -9.66 -16.66
CA ARG A 95 6.04 -8.85 -17.81
C ARG A 95 4.86 -8.52 -18.72
N ASP A 96 4.18 -9.55 -19.24
CA ASP A 96 3.15 -9.36 -20.28
C ASP A 96 1.89 -8.73 -19.68
N TYR A 97 1.50 -9.15 -18.49
CA TYR A 97 0.26 -8.67 -17.87
C TYR A 97 0.35 -7.23 -17.39
N PHE A 98 1.46 -6.86 -16.74
CA PHE A 98 1.61 -5.53 -16.16
C PHE A 98 2.52 -4.63 -17.00
N PHE A 99 3.80 -4.95 -17.15
CA PHE A 99 4.78 -4.03 -17.74
C PHE A 99 4.46 -3.68 -19.20
N GLU A 100 4.16 -4.67 -20.04
CA GLU A 100 3.81 -4.41 -21.42
C GLU A 100 2.45 -3.68 -21.56
N HIS A 101 1.52 -3.92 -20.63
CA HIS A 101 0.23 -3.23 -20.62
C HIS A 101 0.38 -1.74 -20.29
N VAL A 102 1.20 -1.38 -19.30
CA VAL A 102 1.42 0.02 -18.89
C VAL A 102 2.46 0.73 -19.76
N ARG A 103 3.22 -0.01 -20.60
CA ARG A 103 4.27 0.53 -21.46
C ARG A 103 3.88 1.81 -22.20
N PRO A 104 2.73 1.90 -22.90
CA PRO A 104 2.38 3.12 -23.65
C PRO A 104 2.25 4.35 -22.74
N LEU A 105 1.70 4.18 -21.53
CA LEU A 105 1.53 5.25 -20.55
C LEU A 105 2.88 5.71 -20.00
N VAL A 106 3.74 4.77 -19.61
CA VAL A 106 5.04 5.07 -19.02
C VAL A 106 5.97 5.69 -20.07
N GLU A 107 6.06 5.13 -21.27
CA GLU A 107 6.90 5.70 -22.33
C GLU A 107 6.42 7.08 -22.79
N GLN A 108 5.12 7.36 -22.73
CA GLN A 108 4.61 8.70 -22.96
C GLN A 108 5.05 9.66 -21.87
N ALA A 109 4.98 9.23 -20.59
CA ALA A 109 5.46 10.02 -19.46
C ALA A 109 6.96 10.35 -19.61
N LEU A 110 7.79 9.36 -19.89
CA LEU A 110 9.24 9.53 -20.02
C LEU A 110 9.67 10.46 -21.17
N ARG A 111 8.79 10.68 -22.17
CA ARG A 111 9.03 11.71 -23.21
C ARG A 111 8.81 13.12 -22.71
N ASP A 112 8.03 13.33 -21.65
CA ASP A 112 7.91 14.62 -20.96
C ASP A 112 9.10 14.79 -20.02
N LYS A 113 9.87 15.87 -20.22
CA LYS A 113 11.02 16.19 -19.40
C LYS A 113 10.64 16.72 -18.00
N HIS A 114 9.38 17.04 -17.81
CA HIS A 114 8.82 17.56 -16.58
C HIS A 114 8.30 16.43 -15.70
N LYS A 115 9.17 15.90 -14.81
CA LYS A 115 8.84 14.78 -13.90
C LYS A 115 7.60 15.06 -13.04
N GLU A 116 7.32 16.33 -12.72
CA GLU A 116 6.13 16.74 -11.98
C GLU A 116 4.80 16.45 -12.71
N ASN A 117 4.84 16.26 -14.02
CA ASN A 117 3.69 15.90 -14.83
C ASN A 117 3.53 14.37 -15.00
N TRP A 118 4.51 13.59 -14.55
CA TRP A 118 4.46 12.16 -14.73
C TRP A 118 3.33 11.54 -13.90
N PRO A 119 2.52 10.68 -14.50
CA PRO A 119 1.56 9.90 -13.74
C PRO A 119 2.30 8.96 -12.79
N LEU A 120 1.75 8.74 -11.60
CA LEU A 120 2.26 7.71 -10.73
C LEU A 120 1.36 6.49 -10.79
N ILE A 121 1.96 5.34 -11.07
CA ILE A 121 1.38 4.02 -10.87
C ILE A 121 2.14 3.37 -9.71
N VAL A 122 1.43 3.01 -8.64
CA VAL A 122 2.01 2.25 -7.53
C VAL A 122 1.78 0.77 -7.83
N LEU A 123 2.85 0.02 -8.08
CA LEU A 123 2.80 -1.42 -8.26
C LEU A 123 3.09 -2.10 -6.92
N HIS A 124 2.10 -2.78 -6.38
CA HIS A 124 2.22 -3.50 -5.12
C HIS A 124 2.28 -5.01 -5.38
N PHE A 125 3.29 -5.69 -4.84
CA PHE A 125 3.43 -7.14 -4.93
C PHE A 125 2.94 -7.85 -3.67
N ASP A 126 2.02 -8.80 -3.85
CA ASP A 126 1.71 -9.84 -2.88
C ASP A 126 2.33 -11.17 -3.37
N PHE A 127 3.44 -11.56 -2.77
CA PHE A 127 4.14 -12.79 -3.14
C PHE A 127 3.46 -14.01 -2.52
N LYS A 128 2.87 -14.87 -3.36
CA LYS A 128 2.30 -16.17 -2.94
C LYS A 128 3.38 -17.23 -2.71
N ASP A 129 4.59 -16.99 -3.21
CA ASP A 129 5.80 -17.77 -2.92
C ASP A 129 6.98 -16.84 -2.68
N ASN A 130 7.52 -16.87 -1.47
CA ASN A 130 8.68 -16.08 -1.05
C ASN A 130 10.00 -16.88 -1.18
N SER A 131 10.10 -17.86 -2.09
CA SER A 131 11.36 -18.54 -2.35
C SER A 131 12.38 -17.64 -3.06
N ALA A 132 13.67 -17.83 -2.79
CA ALA A 132 14.71 -17.04 -3.41
C ALA A 132 14.65 -17.03 -4.95
N PRO A 133 14.40 -18.17 -5.66
CA PRO A 133 14.27 -18.13 -7.11
C PRO A 133 13.15 -17.25 -7.63
N THR A 134 11.99 -17.18 -6.92
CA THR A 134 10.87 -16.33 -7.27
C THR A 134 11.22 -14.85 -7.11
N LEU A 135 11.81 -14.51 -5.97
CA LEU A 135 12.18 -13.13 -5.65
C LEU A 135 13.30 -12.64 -6.59
N GLU A 136 14.30 -13.48 -6.88
CA GLU A 136 15.38 -13.15 -7.80
C GLU A 136 14.88 -12.98 -9.25
N ALA A 137 13.87 -13.76 -9.68
CA ALA A 137 13.25 -13.58 -10.99
C ALA A 137 12.54 -12.22 -11.10
N VAL A 138 11.82 -11.79 -10.04
CA VAL A 138 11.20 -10.47 -9.99
C VAL A 138 12.25 -9.37 -9.93
N TRP A 139 13.30 -9.51 -9.11
CA TRP A 139 14.39 -8.53 -9.02
C TRP A 139 15.08 -8.31 -10.35
N LYS A 140 15.34 -9.39 -11.09
CA LYS A 140 15.90 -9.33 -12.43
C LYS A 140 14.96 -8.59 -13.39
N LEU A 141 13.66 -8.93 -13.36
CA LEU A 141 12.66 -8.26 -14.19
C LEU A 141 12.59 -6.76 -13.90
N LEU A 142 12.59 -6.34 -12.64
CA LEU A 142 12.62 -4.92 -12.27
C LEU A 142 13.87 -4.21 -12.83
N GLY A 143 15.00 -4.91 -12.91
CA GLY A 143 16.23 -4.36 -13.52
C GLY A 143 16.08 -4.03 -15.01
N GLU A 144 15.24 -4.76 -15.73
CA GLU A 144 14.98 -4.52 -17.16
C GLU A 144 14.10 -3.27 -17.39
N TYR A 145 13.36 -2.83 -16.36
CA TYR A 145 12.48 -1.66 -16.39
C TYR A 145 12.95 -0.56 -15.41
N GLU A 146 14.22 -0.57 -15.00
CA GLU A 146 14.75 0.34 -13.98
C GLU A 146 14.47 1.82 -14.30
N ASP A 147 14.56 2.22 -15.57
CA ASP A 147 14.30 3.60 -16.00
C ASP A 147 12.84 4.05 -15.79
N TRP A 148 11.92 3.12 -15.55
CA TRP A 148 10.52 3.41 -15.26
C TRP A 148 10.26 3.59 -13.77
N ILE A 149 11.16 3.06 -12.94
CA ILE A 149 10.92 2.81 -11.51
C ILE A 149 11.45 3.98 -10.68
N SER A 150 10.65 4.40 -9.71
CA SER A 150 11.07 5.26 -8.63
C SER A 150 12.12 4.52 -7.78
N THR A 151 13.32 5.07 -7.69
CA THR A 151 14.45 4.42 -7.01
C THR A 151 14.95 5.24 -5.83
N ALA A 152 15.56 4.59 -4.86
CA ALA A 152 16.34 5.24 -3.82
C ALA A 152 17.78 4.70 -3.85
N THR A 153 18.68 5.32 -3.12
CA THR A 153 20.06 4.87 -3.04
C THR A 153 20.28 4.08 -1.74
N LYS A 154 20.91 2.91 -1.81
CA LYS A 154 21.32 2.14 -0.62
C LYS A 154 22.28 2.98 0.23
N THR A 155 21.91 3.21 1.49
CA THR A 155 22.68 3.95 2.50
C THR A 155 23.54 3.01 3.36
N ASP A 156 24.45 3.56 4.15
CA ASP A 156 25.27 2.77 5.09
C ASP A 156 24.43 2.27 6.28
N HIS A 157 23.51 3.09 6.73
CA HIS A 157 22.65 2.80 7.87
C HIS A 157 21.20 2.75 7.41
N ASP A 158 20.44 1.78 7.85
CA ASP A 158 19.06 1.55 7.41
C ASP A 158 18.11 2.69 7.80
N GLU A 159 18.41 3.40 8.91
CA GLU A 159 17.67 4.56 9.37
C GLU A 159 17.87 5.82 8.53
N ASP A 160 18.92 5.84 7.69
CA ASP A 160 19.20 6.95 6.78
C ASP A 160 18.33 6.83 5.53
N LEU A 161 17.22 7.54 5.50
CA LEU A 161 16.31 7.53 4.35
C LEU A 161 16.90 8.35 3.21
N SER A 162 17.37 7.69 2.15
CA SER A 162 17.77 8.41 0.94
C SER A 162 16.52 8.95 0.21
N ARG A 163 16.69 10.07 -0.49
CA ARG A 163 15.64 10.66 -1.31
C ARG A 163 15.22 9.70 -2.42
N ILE A 164 13.93 9.66 -2.72
CA ILE A 164 13.41 8.92 -3.87
C ILE A 164 13.63 9.73 -5.14
N ASP A 165 14.29 9.12 -6.13
CA ASP A 165 14.31 9.61 -7.51
C ASP A 165 13.08 9.05 -8.22
N TRP A 166 12.08 9.92 -8.40
CA TRP A 166 10.77 9.52 -8.89
C TRP A 166 10.80 9.13 -10.36
N GLY A 167 10.24 7.96 -10.64
CA GLY A 167 9.84 7.46 -11.93
C GLY A 167 8.32 7.35 -12.04
N PRO A 168 7.77 7.03 -13.22
CA PRO A 168 6.33 6.78 -13.39
C PRO A 168 5.77 5.59 -12.59
N LEU A 169 6.64 4.66 -12.17
CA LEU A 169 6.29 3.51 -11.33
C LEU A 169 6.92 3.63 -9.95
N LEU A 170 6.13 3.43 -8.91
CA LEU A 170 6.61 3.16 -7.55
C LEU A 170 6.31 1.69 -7.23
N VAL A 171 7.34 0.90 -6.90
CA VAL A 171 7.16 -0.52 -6.60
C VAL A 171 7.22 -0.74 -5.10
N MET A 172 6.23 -1.47 -4.56
CA MET A 172 6.13 -1.82 -3.14
C MET A 172 5.95 -3.32 -2.96
N THR A 173 6.30 -3.83 -1.80
CA THR A 173 6.17 -5.26 -1.47
C THR A 173 5.85 -5.45 0.02
N GLU A 174 5.33 -6.63 0.36
CA GLU A 174 4.90 -7.00 1.70
C GLU A 174 6.05 -7.12 2.71
N GLU A 175 5.69 -7.35 3.97
CA GLU A 175 6.62 -7.66 5.05
C GLU A 175 7.15 -9.09 4.91
N ASN A 176 8.44 -9.23 4.58
CA ASN A 176 9.10 -10.55 4.55
C ASN A 176 10.63 -10.41 4.67
N ASP A 177 11.25 -11.21 5.56
CA ASP A 177 12.69 -11.13 5.81
C ASP A 177 13.53 -11.55 4.60
N LEU A 178 13.08 -12.56 3.82
CA LEU A 178 13.82 -12.99 2.64
C LEU A 178 13.68 -11.99 1.48
N GLN A 179 12.55 -11.31 1.38
CA GLN A 179 12.40 -10.17 0.46
C GLN A 179 13.39 -9.06 0.80
N GLU A 180 13.49 -8.66 2.07
CA GLU A 180 14.46 -7.65 2.50
C GLU A 180 15.90 -8.10 2.23
N GLU A 181 16.23 -9.37 2.50
CA GLU A 181 17.54 -9.92 2.20
C GLU A 181 17.90 -9.78 0.72
N ILE A 182 16.98 -10.19 -0.19
CA ILE A 182 17.26 -10.23 -1.63
C ILE A 182 17.20 -8.84 -2.25
N PHE A 183 16.19 -8.03 -1.87
CA PHE A 183 15.92 -6.76 -2.54
C PHE A 183 16.71 -5.58 -1.96
N TYR A 184 17.25 -5.74 -0.74
CA TYR A 184 17.90 -4.64 -0.04
C TYR A 184 19.24 -5.01 0.60
N ARG A 185 19.32 -6.08 1.41
CA ARG A 185 20.53 -6.39 2.19
C ARG A 185 21.72 -6.75 1.31
N ARG A 186 21.48 -7.39 0.17
CA ARG A 186 22.50 -7.76 -0.82
C ARG A 186 23.04 -6.59 -1.65
N LEU A 187 22.38 -5.43 -1.58
CA LEU A 187 22.85 -4.24 -2.28
C LEU A 187 24.08 -3.66 -1.60
N ALA A 188 25.05 -3.22 -2.39
CA ALA A 188 26.16 -2.41 -1.91
C ALA A 188 25.72 -0.94 -1.69
N LYS A 189 26.45 -0.22 -0.85
CA LYS A 189 26.26 1.23 -0.71
C LYS A 189 26.34 1.91 -2.07
N GLY A 190 25.35 2.76 -2.35
CA GLY A 190 25.26 3.49 -3.60
C GLY A 190 24.48 2.77 -4.69
N ASP A 191 24.17 1.47 -4.53
CA ASP A 191 23.32 0.75 -5.47
C ASP A 191 21.87 1.29 -5.44
N LYS A 192 21.18 1.11 -6.56
CA LYS A 192 19.77 1.48 -6.68
C LYS A 192 18.84 0.48 -6.01
N LEU A 193 18.02 0.97 -5.09
CA LEU A 193 16.88 0.28 -4.52
C LEU A 193 15.66 0.53 -5.42
N ARG A 194 15.06 -0.52 -5.97
CA ARG A 194 13.99 -0.46 -6.99
C ARG A 194 12.59 -0.70 -6.44
N LEU A 195 12.47 -1.07 -5.17
CA LEU A 195 11.20 -1.30 -4.49
C LEU A 195 11.33 -1.08 -2.99
N PHE A 196 10.18 -0.89 -2.33
CA PHE A 196 10.11 -0.56 -0.91
C PHE A 196 9.24 -1.58 -0.16
N GLY A 197 9.78 -2.11 0.94
CA GLY A 197 9.11 -3.08 1.80
C GLY A 197 8.14 -2.45 2.78
N SER A 198 7.17 -3.25 3.22
CA SER A 198 6.27 -2.90 4.31
C SER A 198 6.96 -2.98 5.68
N ALA A 199 6.45 -2.20 6.63
CA ALA A 199 6.85 -2.26 8.03
C ALA A 199 6.50 -3.60 8.67
N HIS A 200 7.25 -3.99 9.70
CA HIS A 200 6.90 -5.12 10.54
C HIS A 200 5.83 -4.75 11.57
N LEU A 201 4.76 -5.53 11.61
CA LEU A 201 3.89 -5.56 12.77
C LEU A 201 4.65 -6.18 13.96
N THR A 202 4.56 -5.57 15.13
CA THR A 202 5.25 -6.04 16.34
C THR A 202 4.62 -7.34 16.86
N LYS A 203 5.11 -8.47 16.39
CA LYS A 203 4.57 -9.82 16.72
C LYS A 203 4.70 -10.19 18.22
N ALA A 204 5.59 -9.53 18.95
CA ALA A 204 5.84 -9.84 20.36
C ALA A 204 4.62 -9.62 21.26
N ILE A 205 3.76 -8.64 20.94
CA ILE A 205 2.54 -8.36 21.72
C ILE A 205 1.52 -9.51 21.67
N PHE A 206 1.57 -10.36 20.63
CA PHE A 206 0.63 -11.46 20.42
C PHE A 206 1.11 -12.80 21.01
N ARG A 207 2.28 -12.81 21.68
CA ARG A 207 2.87 -14.04 22.19
C ARG A 207 1.98 -14.68 23.26
N GLY A 208 1.62 -15.95 23.05
CA GLY A 208 0.77 -16.71 23.98
C GLY A 208 -0.73 -16.41 23.88
N MET A 209 -1.15 -15.50 22.99
CA MET A 209 -2.56 -15.21 22.75
C MET A 209 -3.22 -16.26 21.86
N ASN A 210 -4.46 -16.64 22.20
CA ASN A 210 -5.34 -17.36 21.29
C ASN A 210 -5.94 -16.41 20.22
N ASP A 211 -6.63 -16.94 19.21
CA ASP A 211 -7.15 -16.16 18.09
C ASP A 211 -8.09 -15.02 18.52
N LYS A 212 -8.97 -15.28 19.49
CA LYS A 212 -9.88 -14.25 20.04
C LYS A 212 -9.10 -13.11 20.72
N GLN A 213 -8.11 -13.46 21.52
CA GLN A 213 -7.26 -12.47 22.19
C GLN A 213 -6.43 -11.67 21.19
N ARG A 214 -5.93 -12.34 20.12
CA ARG A 214 -5.21 -11.68 19.05
C ARG A 214 -6.10 -10.71 18.27
N THR A 215 -7.31 -11.13 17.90
CA THR A 215 -8.29 -10.27 17.21
C THR A 215 -8.61 -9.03 18.03
N TYR A 216 -8.86 -9.21 19.33
CA TYR A 216 -9.07 -8.11 20.26
C TYR A 216 -7.84 -7.17 20.32
N ALA A 217 -6.65 -7.74 20.51
CA ALA A 217 -5.42 -6.95 20.65
C ALA A 217 -5.10 -6.15 19.36
N LEU A 218 -5.37 -6.69 18.17
CA LEU A 218 -5.18 -5.98 16.90
C LEU A 218 -6.01 -4.70 16.85
N ALA A 219 -7.29 -4.76 17.21
CA ALA A 219 -8.18 -3.61 17.17
C ALA A 219 -7.96 -2.60 18.31
N HIS A 220 -7.45 -3.05 19.48
CA HIS A 220 -7.44 -2.24 20.69
C HIS A 220 -6.05 -1.88 21.24
N ALA A 221 -4.97 -2.55 20.79
CA ALA A 221 -3.63 -2.18 21.22
C ALA A 221 -3.26 -0.77 20.74
N ALA A 222 -2.56 -0.02 21.58
CA ALA A 222 -2.07 1.29 21.20
C ALA A 222 -1.17 1.19 19.94
N PRO A 223 -1.24 2.15 18.99
CA PRO A 223 -0.50 2.08 17.72
C PRO A 223 1.01 1.93 17.92
N ASP A 224 1.59 2.51 18.96
CA ASP A 224 3.01 2.42 19.30
C ASP A 224 3.45 1.01 19.77
N LEU A 225 2.51 0.16 20.16
CA LEU A 225 2.76 -1.26 20.42
C LEU A 225 2.69 -2.11 19.15
N LEU A 226 1.89 -1.69 18.15
CA LEU A 226 1.74 -2.39 16.88
C LEU A 226 2.91 -2.10 15.93
N LEU A 227 3.35 -0.84 15.89
CA LEU A 227 4.44 -0.36 15.04
C LEU A 227 5.49 0.35 15.90
N THR A 228 6.56 -0.37 16.26
CA THR A 228 7.60 0.12 17.18
C THR A 228 8.82 0.69 16.47
N GLN A 229 9.05 0.32 15.21
CA GLN A 229 10.21 0.74 14.42
C GLN A 229 9.86 1.90 13.49
N ARG A 230 10.77 2.84 13.34
CA ARG A 230 10.65 3.92 12.35
C ARG A 230 10.89 3.40 10.94
N ALA A 231 10.42 4.15 9.95
CA ALA A 231 10.74 3.89 8.56
C ALA A 231 12.26 3.81 8.36
N SER A 232 12.66 2.90 7.49
CA SER A 232 14.04 2.70 7.08
C SER A 232 14.22 3.03 5.61
N ASN A 233 15.47 2.98 5.12
CA ASN A 233 15.71 3.18 3.70
C ASN A 233 14.96 2.18 2.81
N TYR A 234 14.71 0.97 3.29
CA TYR A 234 13.93 -0.06 2.60
C TYR A 234 12.44 -0.02 2.95
N ARG A 235 12.08 0.06 4.25
CA ARG A 235 10.69 -0.01 4.72
C ARG A 235 10.08 1.37 4.73
N ARG A 236 9.18 1.64 3.78
CA ARG A 236 8.61 2.98 3.57
C ARG A 236 7.11 3.07 3.77
N TRP A 237 6.43 1.95 3.91
CA TRP A 237 4.99 1.90 4.05
C TRP A 237 4.56 0.87 5.10
N TRP A 238 3.32 0.95 5.57
CA TRP A 238 2.74 0.03 6.52
C TRP A 238 1.41 -0.48 5.96
N ASN A 239 1.37 -1.78 5.65
CA ASN A 239 0.20 -2.46 5.12
C ASN A 239 -0.63 -3.04 6.26
N ASN A 240 -1.92 -2.67 6.34
CA ASN A 240 -2.80 -3.04 7.43
C ASN A 240 -4.07 -3.70 6.92
N SER A 241 -4.51 -4.73 7.65
CA SER A 241 -5.86 -5.23 7.52
C SER A 241 -6.86 -4.35 8.27
N TRP A 242 -8.13 -4.48 7.97
CA TRP A 242 -9.16 -3.74 8.71
C TRP A 242 -9.36 -4.27 10.14
N LEU A 243 -8.74 -5.42 10.47
CA LEU A 243 -8.70 -5.97 11.84
C LEU A 243 -8.03 -5.03 12.85
N GLU A 244 -7.14 -4.16 12.42
CA GLU A 244 -6.49 -3.16 13.26
C GLU A 244 -7.42 -1.98 13.62
N VAL A 245 -8.55 -1.83 12.91
CA VAL A 245 -9.50 -0.75 13.12
C VAL A 245 -10.75 -1.24 13.85
N GLU A 246 -11.46 -2.23 13.28
CA GLU A 246 -12.67 -2.82 13.88
C GLU A 246 -12.41 -4.28 14.30
N GLU A 247 -12.77 -4.62 15.54
CA GLU A 247 -12.59 -5.99 16.07
C GLU A 247 -13.32 -7.01 15.22
N GLY A 248 -12.57 -7.96 14.65
CA GLY A 248 -13.09 -8.96 13.73
C GLY A 248 -13.18 -8.52 12.27
N GLY A 249 -12.71 -7.30 11.95
CA GLY A 249 -12.61 -6.79 10.59
C GLY A 249 -13.96 -6.58 9.91
N GLN A 250 -13.95 -6.62 8.57
CA GLN A 250 -15.11 -6.26 7.73
C GLN A 250 -16.36 -7.11 8.03
N GLN A 251 -16.21 -8.42 8.25
CA GLN A 251 -17.35 -9.30 8.52
C GLN A 251 -18.03 -9.03 9.86
N ALA A 252 -17.29 -8.54 10.84
CA ALA A 252 -17.82 -8.22 12.16
C ALA A 252 -18.13 -6.73 12.31
N ALA A 253 -17.89 -5.93 11.28
CA ALA A 253 -18.13 -4.50 11.27
C ALA A 253 -19.57 -4.15 11.65
N ARG A 254 -19.71 -3.17 12.52
CA ARG A 254 -20.98 -2.73 13.08
C ARG A 254 -21.26 -1.29 12.69
N ASN A 255 -22.14 -0.62 13.44
CA ASN A 255 -22.31 0.82 13.29
C ASN A 255 -20.99 1.53 13.59
N TRP A 256 -20.56 2.34 12.64
CA TRP A 256 -19.38 3.18 12.78
C TRP A 256 -19.58 4.20 13.89
N THR A 257 -18.59 4.42 14.72
CA THR A 257 -18.65 5.28 15.90
C THR A 257 -17.49 6.28 15.95
N ASP A 258 -17.60 7.30 16.81
CA ASP A 258 -16.50 8.24 17.06
C ASP A 258 -15.21 7.53 17.54
N ALA A 259 -15.36 6.42 18.30
CA ALA A 259 -14.21 5.63 18.74
C ALA A 259 -13.47 4.94 17.57
N ASP A 260 -14.19 4.52 16.52
CA ASP A 260 -13.59 3.95 15.33
C ASP A 260 -12.86 5.05 14.52
N ASP A 261 -13.42 6.26 14.43
CA ASP A 261 -12.75 7.41 13.84
C ASP A 261 -11.45 7.76 14.59
N GLU A 262 -11.51 7.83 15.93
CA GLU A 262 -10.34 8.09 16.78
C GLU A 262 -9.28 6.99 16.60
N ARG A 263 -9.69 5.73 16.51
CA ARG A 263 -8.80 4.59 16.30
C ARG A 263 -8.09 4.66 14.96
N LEU A 264 -8.83 4.86 13.87
CA LEU A 264 -8.27 4.95 12.53
C LEU A 264 -7.30 6.13 12.40
N LYS A 265 -7.70 7.28 12.96
CA LYS A 265 -6.85 8.47 12.99
C LYS A 265 -5.57 8.23 13.81
N ALA A 266 -5.66 7.57 14.96
CA ALA A 266 -4.48 7.28 15.79
C ALA A 266 -3.47 6.38 15.05
N LEU A 267 -3.94 5.39 14.28
CA LEU A 267 -3.09 4.54 13.45
C LEU A 267 -2.40 5.34 12.33
N ALA A 268 -3.16 6.16 11.59
CA ALA A 268 -2.62 6.98 10.52
C ALA A 268 -1.60 8.01 11.04
N ASP A 269 -1.94 8.74 12.10
CA ASP A 269 -1.04 9.72 12.72
C ASP A 269 0.24 9.04 13.24
N HIS A 270 0.13 7.82 13.80
CA HIS A 270 1.30 7.09 14.28
C HIS A 270 2.20 6.64 13.13
N ALA A 271 1.64 6.05 12.07
CA ALA A 271 2.39 5.67 10.88
C ALA A 271 3.17 6.86 10.30
N HIS A 272 2.52 8.02 10.17
CA HIS A 272 3.14 9.24 9.66
C HIS A 272 4.25 9.75 10.58
N ARG A 273 4.06 9.74 11.91
CA ARG A 273 5.14 10.09 12.86
C ARG A 273 6.33 9.14 12.80
N MET A 274 6.08 7.87 12.49
CA MET A 274 7.12 6.86 12.32
C MET A 274 7.78 6.91 10.93
N GLY A 275 7.24 7.72 10.01
CA GLY A 275 7.81 7.94 8.68
C GLY A 275 7.25 7.05 7.58
N TYR A 276 6.13 6.39 7.82
CA TYR A 276 5.52 5.46 6.87
C TYR A 276 4.33 6.08 6.14
N TRP A 277 4.11 5.64 4.89
CA TRP A 277 2.79 5.67 4.27
C TRP A 277 1.94 4.56 4.88
N ILE A 278 0.63 4.77 4.97
CA ILE A 278 -0.28 3.77 5.52
C ILE A 278 -1.33 3.34 4.51
N ARG A 279 -1.51 2.02 4.40
CA ARG A 279 -2.53 1.37 3.57
C ARG A 279 -3.47 0.55 4.43
N PHE A 280 -4.75 0.53 4.07
CA PHE A 280 -5.72 -0.43 4.58
C PHE A 280 -6.36 -1.22 3.44
N TYR A 281 -6.41 -2.55 3.61
CA TYR A 281 -7.07 -3.46 2.69
C TYR A 281 -8.14 -4.28 3.43
N THR A 282 -9.15 -4.75 2.83
CA THR A 282 -9.79 -4.35 1.57
C THR A 282 -11.15 -3.79 1.94
N LEU A 283 -11.50 -2.62 1.45
CA LEU A 283 -12.68 -1.90 1.91
C LEU A 283 -13.81 -2.04 0.88
N ASP A 284 -14.42 -3.23 0.84
CA ASP A 284 -15.48 -3.57 -0.12
C ASP A 284 -16.89 -3.48 0.49
N GLY A 285 -17.85 -3.04 -0.33
CA GLY A 285 -19.25 -2.90 0.04
C GLY A 285 -20.21 -3.62 -0.91
N PHE A 286 -19.84 -4.81 -1.40
CA PHE A 286 -20.73 -5.60 -2.25
C PHE A 286 -21.94 -6.10 -1.49
N GLY A 287 -23.13 -5.86 -2.03
CA GLY A 287 -24.36 -6.46 -1.51
C GLY A 287 -24.38 -7.97 -1.72
N ALA A 288 -25.12 -8.70 -0.89
CA ALA A 288 -25.18 -10.16 -0.88
C ALA A 288 -25.51 -10.81 -2.24
N ARG A 289 -26.09 -10.07 -3.18
CA ARG A 289 -26.46 -10.52 -4.53
C ARG A 289 -25.44 -10.18 -5.60
N GLN A 290 -24.43 -9.40 -5.30
CA GLN A 290 -23.47 -8.89 -6.29
C GLN A 290 -22.33 -9.86 -6.56
N ASN A 291 -21.95 -10.69 -5.59
CA ASN A 291 -20.90 -11.73 -5.66
C ASN A 291 -19.70 -11.38 -6.57
N GLN A 292 -19.18 -10.17 -6.41
CA GLN A 292 -18.11 -9.62 -7.27
C GLN A 292 -16.77 -9.49 -6.55
N GLY A 293 -16.73 -9.70 -5.23
CA GLY A 293 -15.50 -9.66 -4.45
C GLY A 293 -14.79 -11.02 -4.42
N TRP A 294 -13.48 -11.00 -4.15
CA TRP A 294 -12.66 -12.19 -3.99
C TRP A 294 -13.04 -12.99 -2.75
N SER A 295 -13.37 -12.29 -1.67
CA SER A 295 -13.66 -12.92 -0.39
C SER A 295 -14.75 -12.19 0.36
N ALA A 296 -15.70 -12.95 0.89
CA ALA A 296 -16.69 -12.40 1.82
C ALA A 296 -16.05 -11.81 3.09
N SER A 297 -14.83 -12.26 3.45
CA SER A 297 -14.11 -11.76 4.63
C SER A 297 -13.67 -10.29 4.51
N TYR A 298 -13.56 -9.76 3.29
CA TYR A 298 -13.14 -8.37 3.03
C TYR A 298 -14.31 -7.42 2.77
N ASN A 299 -15.56 -7.86 2.99
CA ASN A 299 -16.75 -7.17 2.56
C ASN A 299 -17.59 -6.71 3.76
N PHE A 300 -17.90 -5.42 3.83
CA PHE A 300 -18.81 -4.82 4.82
C PHE A 300 -20.30 -5.15 4.55
N GLY A 301 -20.63 -5.79 3.43
CA GLY A 301 -21.98 -6.25 3.10
C GLY A 301 -22.90 -5.21 2.49
N SER A 302 -22.51 -3.95 2.45
CA SER A 302 -23.27 -2.89 1.77
C SER A 302 -22.37 -1.74 1.31
N GLN A 303 -22.78 -1.06 0.24
CA GLN A 303 -22.10 0.11 -0.28
C GLN A 303 -22.10 1.27 0.73
N GLU A 304 -23.18 1.44 1.50
CA GLU A 304 -23.27 2.47 2.54
C GLU A 304 -22.21 2.26 3.63
N ALA A 305 -22.03 1.01 4.07
CA ALA A 305 -21.02 0.66 5.05
C ALA A 305 -19.59 0.91 4.53
N ALA A 306 -19.31 0.60 3.25
CA ALA A 306 -18.04 0.90 2.62
C ALA A 306 -17.82 2.42 2.49
N HIS A 307 -18.82 3.18 2.04
CA HIS A 307 -18.74 4.65 1.93
C HIS A 307 -18.41 5.31 3.28
N THR A 308 -19.01 4.83 4.37
CA THR A 308 -18.68 5.31 5.72
C THR A 308 -17.20 5.14 6.02
N ARG A 309 -16.62 3.96 5.74
CA ARG A 309 -15.21 3.64 6.00
C ARG A 309 -14.25 4.33 5.02
N TRP A 310 -14.65 4.50 3.77
CA TRP A 310 -13.88 5.31 2.82
C TRP A 310 -13.79 6.76 3.26
N ASN A 311 -14.92 7.34 3.73
CA ASN A 311 -14.93 8.70 4.24
C ASN A 311 -14.04 8.85 5.48
N ALA A 312 -14.13 7.91 6.42
CA ALA A 312 -13.31 7.88 7.62
C ALA A 312 -11.81 7.75 7.27
N ALA A 313 -11.45 6.86 6.32
CA ALA A 313 -10.08 6.70 5.86
C ALA A 313 -9.52 7.97 5.20
N ILE A 314 -10.33 8.65 4.37
CA ILE A 314 -9.97 9.95 3.79
C ILE A 314 -9.75 11.00 4.89
N ALA A 315 -10.66 11.08 5.85
CA ALA A 315 -10.60 12.05 6.94
C ALA A 315 -9.42 11.78 7.89
N ALA A 316 -9.09 10.52 8.14
CA ALA A 316 -7.96 10.11 8.97
C ALA A 316 -6.60 10.33 8.27
N GLY A 317 -6.57 10.61 6.97
CA GLY A 317 -5.34 10.81 6.20
C GLY A 317 -4.64 9.51 5.82
N VAL A 318 -5.39 8.42 5.62
CA VAL A 318 -4.84 7.17 5.05
C VAL A 318 -4.29 7.43 3.66
N ASP A 319 -3.13 6.87 3.32
CA ASP A 319 -2.44 7.15 2.05
C ASP A 319 -2.96 6.30 0.89
N LEU A 320 -3.24 5.01 1.15
CA LEU A 320 -3.76 4.09 0.14
C LEU A 320 -5.00 3.38 0.68
N ILE A 321 -6.10 3.49 -0.05
CA ILE A 321 -7.36 2.79 0.26
C ILE A 321 -7.54 1.68 -0.77
N ALA A 322 -7.44 0.43 -0.32
CA ALA A 322 -7.54 -0.72 -1.20
C ALA A 322 -8.96 -1.26 -1.26
N THR A 323 -9.43 -1.57 -2.45
CA THR A 323 -10.77 -2.12 -2.71
C THR A 323 -10.82 -2.85 -4.04
N ASP A 324 -11.74 -3.81 -4.19
CA ASP A 324 -12.10 -4.43 -5.47
C ASP A 324 -13.12 -3.58 -6.27
N GLN A 325 -13.68 -2.52 -5.65
CA GLN A 325 -14.65 -1.60 -6.23
C GLN A 325 -13.97 -0.32 -6.75
N TYR A 326 -13.13 -0.46 -7.77
CA TYR A 326 -12.23 0.59 -8.27
C TYR A 326 -12.98 1.83 -8.73
N GLU A 327 -14.01 1.64 -9.56
CA GLU A 327 -14.78 2.71 -10.17
C GLU A 327 -15.60 3.46 -9.11
N GLU A 328 -16.23 2.71 -8.20
CA GLU A 328 -17.06 3.27 -7.13
C GLU A 328 -16.22 4.13 -6.17
N LEU A 329 -15.07 3.62 -5.71
CA LEU A 329 -14.18 4.39 -4.84
C LEU A 329 -13.66 5.64 -5.56
N ARG A 330 -13.30 5.54 -6.85
CA ARG A 330 -12.83 6.70 -7.62
C ARG A 330 -13.90 7.78 -7.75
N VAL A 331 -15.15 7.39 -8.01
CA VAL A 331 -16.29 8.33 -8.06
C VAL A 331 -16.47 8.99 -6.70
N PHE A 332 -16.52 8.19 -5.63
CA PHE A 332 -16.65 8.65 -4.26
C PHE A 332 -15.57 9.69 -3.88
N MET A 333 -14.31 9.40 -4.19
CA MET A 333 -13.21 10.33 -3.93
C MET A 333 -13.34 11.65 -4.72
N LYS A 334 -13.86 11.62 -5.94
CA LYS A 334 -14.08 12.82 -6.76
C LYS A 334 -15.21 13.69 -6.20
N GLU A 335 -16.30 13.10 -5.75
CA GLU A 335 -17.46 13.81 -5.17
C GLU A 335 -17.09 14.50 -3.87
N ASN A 336 -16.37 13.81 -2.97
CA ASN A 336 -15.88 14.39 -1.73
C ASN A 336 -14.89 15.55 -1.92
N ARG A 337 -14.13 15.57 -3.02
CA ARG A 337 -13.28 16.72 -3.41
C ARG A 337 -14.10 17.97 -3.69
N THR A 338 -15.29 17.82 -4.26
CA THR A 338 -16.16 18.94 -4.64
C THR A 338 -16.89 19.53 -3.42
N ALA A 339 -17.23 18.69 -2.45
CA ALA A 339 -17.90 19.11 -1.21
C ALA A 339 -16.95 19.91 -0.29
N ALA A 340 -15.69 19.55 -0.18
CA ALA A 340 -14.69 20.22 0.65
C ALA A 340 -14.25 21.61 0.11
N ARG A 341 -14.60 21.97 -1.14
CA ARG A 341 -14.28 23.26 -1.79
C ARG A 341 -15.42 24.27 -1.76
N LYS A 342 -16.59 23.91 -1.25
CA LYS A 342 -17.75 24.78 -1.04
C LYS A 342 -17.87 25.20 0.42
#